data_50368bd3c3b5b748dc8c0f945520eabe
#
_entry.id   50368bd3c3b5b748dc8c0f945520eabe
#
_cell.length_a   1.000
_cell.length_b   1.000
_cell.length_c   1.000
_cell.angle_alpha   90.00
_cell.angle_beta   90.00
_cell.angle_gamma   90.00
#
_symmetry.space_group_name_H-M   'P 1'
#
loop_
_entity.id
_entity.type
_entity.pdbx_description
1 polymer ?
#
loop_
_entity_poly.entity_id
_entity_poly.type
_entity_poly.pdbx_seq_one_letter_code
_entity_poly.pdbx_strand_id
1 'polypeptide(L)'
;MDLFDGMLQKDKDEFRRVCNKLMSICFICKQNADTKSEYYFILRQKPVFERYLDILGYMLEINEEYGVIQLVNRENYNHVHLRLYDSIILLILRILYDEKKRELSLTDVVVNIGDIQEKYLSLKIREKQIDKTTMNNSLRLFKRYNLIALLDKDLTQEDSRIVIYDSILMAVRVEDIKRVSDMIALYRKGGTVENENTEEGTLD
;
A
#
# COMPACT_ATOMS: atom_id res chain seq x y z
N MET A 1 26.04 19.81 16.51
CA MET A 1 25.62 20.37 15.21
C MET A 1 24.12 20.12 15.13
N ASP A 2 23.32 21.17 15.17
CA ASP A 2 21.85 21.05 15.14
C ASP A 2 21.41 20.42 13.80
N LEU A 3 20.47 19.50 13.83
CA LEU A 3 19.94 18.81 12.64
C LEU A 3 19.40 19.82 11.61
N PHE A 4 18.94 20.96 12.06
CA PHE A 4 18.30 22.00 11.28
C PHE A 4 19.17 23.23 11.06
N ASP A 5 20.50 23.13 11.33
CA ASP A 5 21.43 24.23 11.07
C ASP A 5 21.37 24.65 9.59
N GLY A 6 21.16 25.95 9.36
CA GLY A 6 21.05 26.53 8.02
C GLY A 6 19.70 26.34 7.30
N MET A 7 18.75 25.61 7.90
CA MET A 7 17.44 25.44 7.27
C MET A 7 16.53 26.64 7.56
N LEU A 8 15.88 27.18 6.51
CA LEU A 8 14.91 28.27 6.65
C LEU A 8 13.69 27.83 7.48
N GLN A 9 13.06 28.75 8.18
CA GLN A 9 11.89 28.43 9.01
C GLN A 9 10.77 27.77 8.19
N LYS A 10 10.50 28.24 6.97
CA LYS A 10 9.54 27.64 6.05
C LYS A 10 9.85 26.17 5.76
N ASP A 11 11.12 25.83 5.54
CA ASP A 11 11.51 24.45 5.25
C ASP A 11 11.42 23.57 6.52
N LYS A 12 11.66 24.13 7.71
CA LYS A 12 11.43 23.43 8.99
C LYS A 12 9.95 23.08 9.18
N ASP A 13 9.07 24.00 8.87
CA ASP A 13 7.62 23.79 8.99
C ASP A 13 7.13 22.76 7.97
N GLU A 14 7.63 22.84 6.73
CA GLU A 14 7.36 21.85 5.69
C GLU A 14 7.90 20.47 6.05
N PHE A 15 9.11 20.40 6.61
CA PHE A 15 9.71 19.15 7.10
C PHE A 15 8.81 18.47 8.14
N ARG A 16 8.30 19.22 9.13
CA ARG A 16 7.39 18.68 10.16
C ARG A 16 6.12 18.13 9.52
N ARG A 17 5.52 18.89 8.59
CA ARG A 17 4.31 18.49 7.87
C ARG A 17 4.52 17.19 7.10
N VAL A 18 5.61 17.12 6.33
CA VAL A 18 5.93 15.98 5.49
C VAL A 18 6.32 14.74 6.31
N CYS A 19 7.08 14.90 7.42
CA CYS A 19 7.36 13.80 8.35
C CYS A 19 6.08 13.19 8.90
N ASN A 20 5.16 14.00 9.41
CA ASN A 20 3.89 13.52 9.96
C ASN A 20 3.05 12.82 8.88
N LYS A 21 3.00 13.36 7.67
CA LYS A 21 2.31 12.74 6.54
C LYS A 21 2.92 11.38 6.22
N LEU A 22 4.24 11.30 6.07
CA LEU A 22 4.97 10.07 5.77
C LEU A 22 4.74 8.98 6.82
N MET A 23 4.77 9.33 8.11
CA MET A 23 4.45 8.40 9.21
C MET A 23 3.01 7.88 9.17
N SER A 24 2.07 8.67 8.64
CA SER A 24 0.64 8.28 8.59
C SER A 24 0.27 7.44 7.38
N ILE A 25 0.97 7.60 6.24
CA ILE A 25 0.58 6.97 4.96
C ILE A 25 1.63 6.00 4.41
N CYS A 26 2.81 5.91 5.02
CA CYS A 26 3.92 5.03 4.65
C CYS A 26 4.55 5.33 3.27
N PHE A 27 3.76 5.55 2.22
CA PHE A 27 4.24 5.77 0.85
C PHE A 27 3.99 7.19 0.35
N ILE A 28 5.02 7.82 -0.20
CA ILE A 28 4.96 9.08 -0.94
C ILE A 28 5.23 8.78 -2.40
N CYS A 29 4.27 9.09 -3.29
CA CYS A 29 4.33 8.75 -4.71
C CYS A 29 4.43 10.02 -5.56
N LYS A 30 5.38 10.07 -6.49
CA LYS A 30 5.51 11.12 -7.50
C LYS A 30 4.31 11.19 -8.43
N GLN A 31 3.70 10.04 -8.73
CA GLN A 31 2.53 9.89 -9.59
C GLN A 31 1.26 10.50 -8.95
N ASN A 32 1.12 10.40 -7.62
CA ASN A 32 -0.02 10.96 -6.92
C ASN A 32 0.10 12.48 -6.75
N ALA A 33 -0.85 13.23 -7.31
CA ALA A 33 -0.88 14.70 -7.24
C ALA A 33 -0.83 15.23 -5.79
N ASP A 34 -1.46 14.49 -4.84
CA ASP A 34 -1.52 14.87 -3.42
C ASP A 34 -0.19 14.68 -2.67
N THR A 35 0.78 13.98 -3.26
CA THR A 35 2.08 13.70 -2.62
C THR A 35 3.29 14.04 -3.50
N LYS A 36 3.05 14.53 -4.71
CA LYS A 36 4.12 14.87 -5.66
C LYS A 36 5.07 15.95 -5.12
N SER A 37 4.53 16.97 -4.45
CA SER A 37 5.36 18.04 -3.87
C SER A 37 6.23 17.55 -2.74
N GLU A 38 5.67 16.67 -1.89
CA GLU A 38 6.39 16.03 -0.79
C GLU A 38 7.50 15.11 -1.28
N TYR A 39 7.26 14.37 -2.36
CA TYR A 39 8.28 13.53 -3.00
C TYR A 39 9.55 14.33 -3.31
N TYR A 40 9.40 15.45 -4.03
CA TYR A 40 10.54 16.29 -4.38
C TYR A 40 11.14 17.02 -3.17
N PHE A 41 10.32 17.39 -2.18
CA PHE A 41 10.83 17.99 -0.96
C PHE A 41 11.70 17.01 -0.17
N ILE A 42 11.28 15.75 -0.03
CA ILE A 42 12.07 14.71 0.64
C ILE A 42 13.39 14.48 -0.09
N LEU A 43 13.39 14.37 -1.44
CA LEU A 43 14.62 14.20 -2.20
C LEU A 43 15.60 15.35 -1.98
N ARG A 44 15.11 16.60 -1.98
CA ARG A 44 15.94 17.78 -1.75
C ARG A 44 16.53 17.84 -0.34
N GLN A 45 15.78 17.39 0.66
CA GLN A 45 16.15 17.42 2.06
C GLN A 45 16.52 16.02 2.62
N LYS A 46 16.85 15.08 1.74
CA LYS A 46 17.10 13.67 2.07
C LYS A 46 17.99 13.48 3.30
N PRO A 47 19.17 14.12 3.42
CA PRO A 47 20.05 13.91 4.57
C PRO A 47 19.41 14.31 5.91
N VAL A 48 18.53 15.31 5.92
CA VAL A 48 17.82 15.76 7.13
C VAL A 48 16.77 14.74 7.52
N PHE A 49 15.99 14.24 6.54
CA PHE A 49 15.00 13.19 6.77
C PHE A 49 15.66 11.91 7.29
N GLU A 50 16.73 11.44 6.64
CA GLU A 50 17.43 10.22 7.04
C GLU A 50 17.94 10.30 8.49
N ARG A 51 18.62 11.39 8.84
CA ARG A 51 19.15 11.57 10.20
C ARG A 51 18.06 11.68 11.26
N TYR A 52 16.96 12.37 10.96
CA TYR A 52 15.85 12.50 11.91
C TYR A 52 15.10 11.18 12.10
N LEU A 53 14.80 10.48 11.03
CA LEU A 53 14.06 9.23 11.05
C LEU A 53 14.89 8.08 11.64
N ASP A 54 16.21 8.10 11.45
CA ASP A 54 17.14 7.13 12.05
C ASP A 54 17.09 7.14 13.59
N ILE A 55 16.94 8.32 14.21
CA ILE A 55 16.77 8.46 15.67
C ILE A 55 15.52 7.71 16.16
N LEU A 56 14.48 7.61 15.32
CA LEU A 56 13.23 6.93 15.60
C LEU A 56 13.22 5.46 15.13
N GLY A 57 14.36 4.93 14.67
CA GLY A 57 14.45 3.56 14.14
C GLY A 57 13.83 3.37 12.76
N TYR A 58 13.56 4.46 12.02
CA TYR A 58 13.03 4.39 10.67
C TYR A 58 14.11 4.64 9.63
N MET A 59 13.88 4.12 8.42
CA MET A 59 14.67 4.40 7.24
C MET A 59 13.76 4.74 6.05
N LEU A 60 14.31 5.51 5.10
CA LEU A 60 13.68 5.78 3.82
C LEU A 60 14.20 4.79 2.78
N GLU A 61 13.30 4.02 2.19
CA GLU A 61 13.55 3.32 0.94
C GLU A 61 13.08 4.19 -0.22
N ILE A 62 14.01 4.67 -1.06
CA ILE A 62 13.72 5.53 -2.19
C ILE A 62 13.96 4.74 -3.48
N ASN A 63 12.92 4.58 -4.28
CA ASN A 63 13.02 4.04 -5.62
C ASN A 63 12.67 5.15 -6.62
N GLU A 64 13.70 5.72 -7.26
CA GLU A 64 13.53 6.83 -8.20
C GLU A 64 12.93 6.37 -9.54
N GLU A 65 13.14 5.11 -9.95
CA GLU A 65 12.55 4.52 -11.15
C GLU A 65 11.03 4.45 -11.04
N TYR A 66 10.54 3.99 -9.89
CA TYR A 66 9.10 3.96 -9.59
C TYR A 66 8.57 5.32 -9.13
N GLY A 67 9.44 6.25 -8.76
CA GLY A 67 9.03 7.53 -8.19
C GLY A 67 8.33 7.37 -6.84
N VAL A 68 8.82 6.46 -6.00
CA VAL A 68 8.20 6.10 -4.71
C VAL A 68 9.20 6.21 -3.58
N ILE A 69 8.77 6.77 -2.46
CA ILE A 69 9.49 6.79 -1.19
C ILE A 69 8.65 6.03 -0.18
N GLN A 70 9.24 5.02 0.46
CA GLN A 70 8.65 4.23 1.53
C GLN A 70 9.33 4.52 2.86
N LEU A 71 8.54 4.66 3.93
CA LEU A 71 9.03 4.67 5.31
C LEU A 71 9.02 3.25 5.86
N VAL A 72 10.18 2.75 6.29
CA VAL A 72 10.34 1.40 6.84
C VAL A 72 10.84 1.50 8.27
N ASN A 73 10.19 0.80 9.21
CA ASN A 73 10.68 0.66 10.58
C ASN A 73 11.64 -0.55 10.66
N ARG A 74 12.87 -0.34 11.14
CA ARG A 74 13.90 -1.39 11.22
C ARG A 74 13.60 -2.45 12.27
N GLU A 75 12.85 -2.10 13.29
CA GLU A 75 12.53 -2.97 14.42
C GLU A 75 11.16 -3.62 14.31
N ASN A 76 10.54 -3.49 13.13
CA ASN A 76 9.21 -4.04 12.85
C ASN A 76 8.07 -3.52 13.75
N TYR A 77 8.18 -2.29 14.26
CA TYR A 77 7.05 -1.58 14.87
C TYR A 77 6.17 -0.90 13.81
N ASN A 78 4.95 -0.56 14.17
CA ASN A 78 3.98 0.15 13.31
C ASN A 78 3.63 -0.58 12.01
N HIS A 79 3.45 -1.89 12.08
CA HIS A 79 2.92 -2.67 10.97
C HIS A 79 1.40 -2.58 10.89
N VAL A 80 0.91 -2.57 9.67
CA VAL A 80 -0.53 -2.75 9.40
C VAL A 80 -0.83 -4.24 9.36
N HIS A 81 -1.66 -4.69 10.28
CA HIS A 81 -2.18 -6.06 10.24
C HIS A 81 -3.28 -6.14 9.18
N LEU A 82 -2.96 -6.78 8.06
CA LEU A 82 -3.92 -7.04 7.01
C LEU A 82 -4.78 -8.26 7.37
N ARG A 83 -6.10 -8.12 7.24
CA ARG A 83 -7.00 -9.28 7.31
C ARG A 83 -6.81 -10.16 6.07
N LEU A 84 -7.31 -11.38 6.12
CA LEU A 84 -7.17 -12.33 5.01
C LEU A 84 -7.63 -11.74 3.68
N TYR A 85 -8.81 -11.11 3.64
CA TYR A 85 -9.32 -10.50 2.41
C TYR A 85 -8.50 -9.29 1.95
N ASP A 86 -7.99 -8.48 2.88
CA ASP A 86 -7.10 -7.37 2.54
C ASP A 86 -5.83 -7.91 1.85
N SER A 87 -5.24 -8.97 2.38
CA SER A 87 -4.04 -9.61 1.80
C SER A 87 -4.33 -10.20 0.41
N ILE A 88 -5.48 -10.86 0.24
CA ILE A 88 -5.88 -11.45 -1.05
C ILE A 88 -6.11 -10.33 -2.09
N ILE A 89 -6.86 -9.28 -1.74
CA ILE A 89 -7.15 -8.17 -2.64
C ILE A 89 -5.86 -7.43 -3.00
N LEU A 90 -4.96 -7.20 -2.04
CA LEU A 90 -3.67 -6.58 -2.29
C LEU A 90 -2.82 -7.38 -3.28
N LEU A 91 -2.79 -8.72 -3.14
CA LEU A 91 -2.12 -9.60 -4.09
C LEU A 91 -2.76 -9.53 -5.49
N ILE A 92 -4.09 -9.54 -5.56
CA ILE A 92 -4.81 -9.42 -6.83
C ILE A 92 -4.46 -8.10 -7.52
N LEU A 93 -4.47 -6.99 -6.78
CA LEU A 93 -4.06 -5.69 -7.32
C LEU A 93 -2.63 -5.72 -7.86
N ARG A 94 -1.71 -6.40 -7.15
CA ARG A 94 -0.32 -6.56 -7.60
C ARG A 94 -0.23 -7.39 -8.89
N ILE A 95 -1.03 -8.46 -9.02
CA ILE A 95 -1.09 -9.28 -10.25
C ILE A 95 -1.66 -8.47 -11.42
N LEU A 96 -2.80 -7.79 -11.20
CA LEU A 96 -3.43 -6.95 -12.22
C LEU A 96 -2.51 -5.81 -12.68
N TYR A 97 -1.75 -5.22 -11.74
CA TYR A 97 -0.74 -4.23 -12.07
C TYR A 97 0.31 -4.79 -13.06
N ASP A 98 0.87 -5.97 -12.80
CA ASP A 98 1.87 -6.58 -13.66
C ASP A 98 1.31 -6.97 -15.02
N GLU A 99 0.10 -7.49 -15.06
CA GLU A 99 -0.59 -7.86 -16.30
C GLU A 99 -0.80 -6.62 -17.18
N LYS A 100 -1.39 -5.56 -16.64
CA LYS A 100 -1.67 -4.32 -17.38
C LYS A 100 -0.40 -3.59 -17.82
N LYS A 101 0.65 -3.55 -17.00
CA LYS A 101 1.94 -2.94 -17.38
C LYS A 101 2.60 -3.69 -18.54
N ARG A 102 2.52 -5.03 -18.57
CA ARG A 102 3.08 -5.84 -19.68
C ARG A 102 2.31 -5.68 -20.98
N GLU A 103 0.97 -5.61 -20.89
CA GLU A 103 0.12 -5.58 -22.10
C GLU A 103 0.15 -4.23 -22.81
N LEU A 104 0.21 -3.13 -22.08
CA LEU A 104 -0.15 -1.82 -22.61
C LEU A 104 0.97 -0.79 -22.56
N SER A 105 2.12 -1.06 -21.91
CA SER A 105 3.21 -0.08 -21.68
C SER A 105 2.69 1.28 -21.14
N LEU A 106 1.58 1.24 -20.40
CA LEU A 106 0.88 2.45 -19.91
C LEU A 106 1.61 3.08 -18.74
N THR A 107 1.50 4.41 -18.67
CA THR A 107 2.00 5.20 -17.54
C THR A 107 1.18 4.91 -16.28
N ASP A 108 -0.16 4.83 -16.43
CA ASP A 108 -1.10 4.62 -15.32
C ASP A 108 -1.82 3.28 -15.48
N VAL A 109 -1.83 2.48 -14.44
CA VAL A 109 -2.55 1.21 -14.39
C VAL A 109 -3.94 1.43 -13.82
N VAL A 110 -4.96 1.37 -14.68
CA VAL A 110 -6.37 1.48 -14.29
C VAL A 110 -7.03 0.11 -14.37
N VAL A 111 -7.75 -0.26 -13.33
CA VAL A 111 -8.55 -1.50 -13.25
C VAL A 111 -9.95 -1.18 -12.72
N ASN A 112 -10.90 -2.07 -12.99
CA ASN A 112 -12.27 -1.98 -12.49
C ASN A 112 -12.47 -2.92 -11.30
N ILE A 113 -13.51 -2.69 -10.51
CA ILE A 113 -13.91 -3.60 -9.42
C ILE A 113 -14.22 -4.99 -9.98
N GLY A 114 -14.84 -5.06 -11.16
CA GLY A 114 -15.08 -6.32 -11.88
C GLY A 114 -13.81 -7.11 -12.17
N ASP A 115 -12.72 -6.44 -12.61
CA ASP A 115 -11.42 -7.10 -12.85
C ASP A 115 -10.90 -7.78 -11.58
N ILE A 116 -11.07 -7.13 -10.41
CA ILE A 116 -10.65 -7.69 -9.11
C ILE A 116 -11.49 -8.91 -8.75
N GLN A 117 -12.82 -8.84 -8.92
CA GLN A 117 -13.73 -9.95 -8.65
C GLN A 117 -13.47 -11.14 -9.58
N GLU A 118 -13.30 -10.89 -10.87
CA GLU A 118 -12.97 -11.92 -11.86
C GLU A 118 -11.65 -12.63 -11.50
N LYS A 119 -10.61 -11.85 -11.19
CA LYS A 119 -9.33 -12.41 -10.78
C LYS A 119 -9.47 -13.22 -9.49
N TYR A 120 -10.24 -12.75 -8.51
CA TYR A 120 -10.51 -13.47 -7.27
C TYR A 120 -11.17 -14.84 -7.52
N LEU A 121 -12.21 -14.89 -8.37
CA LEU A 121 -12.88 -16.13 -8.74
C LEU A 121 -11.95 -17.08 -9.51
N SER A 122 -11.09 -16.53 -10.39
CA SER A 122 -10.11 -17.33 -11.15
C SER A 122 -9.09 -18.03 -10.25
N LEU A 123 -8.79 -17.46 -9.10
CA LEU A 123 -7.92 -18.07 -8.08
C LEU A 123 -8.58 -19.25 -7.36
N LYS A 124 -9.90 -19.49 -7.54
CA LYS A 124 -10.65 -20.61 -6.94
C LYS A 124 -10.47 -20.76 -5.43
N ILE A 125 -10.33 -19.64 -4.71
CA ILE A 125 -10.21 -19.63 -3.25
C ILE A 125 -11.59 -19.91 -2.62
N ARG A 126 -12.62 -19.29 -3.18
CA ARG A 126 -14.05 -19.53 -2.85
C ARG A 126 -14.89 -19.38 -4.11
N GLU A 127 -16.10 -19.98 -4.10
CA GLU A 127 -17.05 -19.91 -5.23
C GLU A 127 -17.85 -18.60 -5.29
N LYS A 128 -17.86 -17.84 -4.19
CA LYS A 128 -18.63 -16.59 -4.10
C LYS A 128 -17.71 -15.38 -4.24
N GLN A 129 -18.20 -14.34 -4.89
CA GLN A 129 -17.55 -13.03 -4.96
C GLN A 129 -17.29 -12.45 -3.56
N ILE A 130 -16.28 -11.55 -3.48
CA ILE A 130 -16.03 -10.77 -2.27
C ILE A 130 -17.22 -9.82 -2.09
N ASP A 131 -17.79 -9.76 -0.88
CA ASP A 131 -18.89 -8.86 -0.58
C ASP A 131 -18.47 -7.38 -0.69
N LYS A 132 -19.45 -6.52 -1.00
CA LYS A 132 -19.22 -5.09 -1.27
C LYS A 132 -18.60 -4.35 -0.08
N THR A 133 -18.96 -4.72 1.14
CA THR A 133 -18.45 -4.07 2.35
C THR A 133 -16.97 -4.39 2.55
N THR A 134 -16.61 -5.66 2.44
CA THR A 134 -15.20 -6.11 2.51
C THR A 134 -14.36 -5.47 1.42
N MET A 135 -14.81 -5.49 0.16
CA MET A 135 -14.13 -4.84 -0.96
C MET A 135 -13.90 -3.35 -0.67
N ASN A 136 -14.93 -2.61 -0.31
CA ASN A 136 -14.84 -1.18 0.00
C ASN A 136 -13.87 -0.87 1.13
N ASN A 137 -13.90 -1.66 2.21
CA ASN A 137 -13.01 -1.46 3.35
C ASN A 137 -11.55 -1.66 2.95
N SER A 138 -11.24 -2.73 2.21
CA SER A 138 -9.88 -3.01 1.73
C SER A 138 -9.38 -1.91 0.77
N LEU A 139 -10.22 -1.47 -0.17
CA LEU A 139 -9.82 -0.41 -1.11
C LEU A 139 -9.59 0.94 -0.41
N ARG A 140 -10.41 1.29 0.59
CA ARG A 140 -10.18 2.48 1.42
C ARG A 140 -8.87 2.39 2.22
N LEU A 141 -8.55 1.21 2.74
CA LEU A 141 -7.28 0.95 3.42
C LEU A 141 -6.11 1.19 2.46
N PHE A 142 -6.14 0.63 1.25
CA PHE A 142 -5.06 0.79 0.27
C PHE A 142 -4.95 2.22 -0.27
N LYS A 143 -6.07 2.92 -0.45
CA LYS A 143 -6.07 4.35 -0.75
C LYS A 143 -5.36 5.16 0.34
N ARG A 144 -5.65 4.86 1.62
CA ARG A 144 -5.02 5.54 2.77
C ARG A 144 -3.49 5.44 2.73
N TYR A 145 -2.96 4.29 2.29
CA TYR A 145 -1.51 4.06 2.21
C TYR A 145 -0.92 4.39 0.84
N ASN A 146 -1.62 5.15 -0.01
CA ASN A 146 -1.14 5.51 -1.36
C ASN A 146 -0.73 4.33 -2.24
N LEU A 147 -1.42 3.20 -2.13
CA LEU A 147 -1.26 2.07 -3.04
C LEU A 147 -2.17 2.20 -4.25
N ILE A 148 -3.30 2.87 -4.08
CA ILE A 148 -4.29 3.12 -5.13
C ILE A 148 -4.91 4.52 -5.02
N ALA A 149 -5.53 4.98 -6.10
CA ALA A 149 -6.51 6.07 -6.08
C ALA A 149 -7.87 5.57 -6.57
N LEU A 150 -8.94 6.14 -6.01
CA LEU A 150 -10.30 5.88 -6.43
C LEU A 150 -10.71 6.94 -7.44
N LEU A 151 -11.04 6.54 -8.66
CA LEU A 151 -11.49 7.47 -9.71
C LEU A 151 -12.99 7.76 -9.59
N ASP A 152 -13.76 6.77 -9.14
CA ASP A 152 -15.19 6.87 -8.97
C ASP A 152 -15.56 6.95 -7.48
N LYS A 153 -16.64 7.67 -7.16
CA LYS A 153 -17.10 7.84 -5.76
C LYS A 153 -17.82 6.61 -5.23
N ASP A 154 -18.60 5.97 -6.11
CA ASP A 154 -19.31 4.72 -5.80
C ASP A 154 -18.43 3.54 -6.21
N LEU A 155 -18.06 2.70 -5.26
CA LEU A 155 -17.27 1.49 -5.49
C LEU A 155 -18.13 0.22 -5.44
N THR A 156 -19.46 0.35 -5.51
CA THR A 156 -20.39 -0.78 -5.46
C THR A 156 -20.66 -1.38 -6.84
N GLN A 157 -20.28 -0.65 -7.90
CA GLN A 157 -20.48 -1.05 -9.28
C GLN A 157 -19.24 -1.78 -9.82
N GLU A 158 -19.44 -2.76 -10.69
CA GLU A 158 -18.34 -3.55 -11.27
C GLU A 158 -17.46 -2.71 -12.21
N ASP A 159 -18.00 -1.67 -12.82
CA ASP A 159 -17.31 -0.75 -13.72
C ASP A 159 -16.59 0.40 -13.00
N SER A 160 -16.73 0.51 -11.67
CA SER A 160 -16.03 1.52 -10.87
C SER A 160 -14.51 1.36 -10.97
N ARG A 161 -13.81 2.45 -11.25
CA ARG A 161 -12.40 2.46 -11.63
C ARG A 161 -11.50 2.87 -10.49
N ILE A 162 -10.35 2.24 -10.43
CA ILE A 162 -9.25 2.60 -9.54
C ILE A 162 -7.94 2.68 -10.32
N VAL A 163 -7.04 3.56 -9.89
CA VAL A 163 -5.64 3.58 -10.34
C VAL A 163 -4.80 2.83 -9.34
N ILE A 164 -3.92 1.95 -9.80
CA ILE A 164 -2.92 1.29 -8.96
C ILE A 164 -1.60 2.04 -9.13
N TYR A 165 -1.04 2.54 -8.02
CA TYR A 165 0.24 3.25 -8.03
C TYR A 165 1.44 2.31 -8.02
N ASP A 166 2.58 2.79 -8.50
CA ASP A 166 3.85 2.04 -8.51
C ASP A 166 4.34 1.67 -7.10
N SER A 167 3.80 2.30 -6.03
CA SER A 167 4.01 1.89 -4.63
C SER A 167 3.61 0.45 -4.34
N ILE A 168 2.71 -0.14 -5.13
CA ILE A 168 2.32 -1.55 -5.02
C ILE A 168 3.53 -2.49 -5.18
N LEU A 169 4.54 -2.09 -5.98
CA LEU A 169 5.77 -2.86 -6.21
C LEU A 169 6.66 -2.94 -4.97
N MET A 170 6.63 -1.88 -4.14
CA MET A 170 7.36 -1.84 -2.88
C MET A 170 6.56 -2.47 -1.72
N ALA A 171 5.24 -2.37 -1.78
CA ALA A 171 4.35 -2.95 -0.77
C ALA A 171 4.24 -4.48 -0.89
N VAL A 172 4.28 -5.02 -2.13
CA VAL A 172 4.22 -6.47 -2.41
C VAL A 172 5.39 -6.84 -3.31
N ARG A 173 6.44 -7.34 -2.71
CA ARG A 173 7.65 -7.80 -3.44
C ARG A 173 7.39 -9.15 -4.11
N VAL A 174 8.20 -9.49 -5.10
CA VAL A 174 8.05 -10.76 -5.86
C VAL A 174 8.12 -11.98 -4.94
N GLU A 175 8.99 -11.94 -3.93
CA GLU A 175 9.14 -12.98 -2.92
C GLU A 175 7.86 -13.19 -2.09
N ASP A 176 7.12 -12.11 -1.82
CA ASP A 176 5.86 -12.15 -1.08
C ASP A 176 4.74 -12.80 -1.91
N ILE A 177 4.74 -12.57 -3.23
CA ILE A 177 3.77 -13.20 -4.16
C ILE A 177 3.90 -14.73 -4.09
N LYS A 178 5.13 -15.25 -4.10
CA LYS A 178 5.36 -16.69 -4.00
C LYS A 178 4.85 -17.24 -2.67
N ARG A 179 5.18 -16.58 -1.56
CA ARG A 179 4.73 -16.98 -0.21
C ARG A 179 3.22 -17.00 -0.09
N VAL A 180 2.52 -15.97 -0.61
CA VAL A 180 1.05 -15.92 -0.58
C VAL A 180 0.44 -16.95 -1.52
N SER A 181 1.03 -17.21 -2.70
CA SER A 181 0.61 -18.28 -3.60
C SER A 181 0.68 -19.65 -2.92
N ASP A 182 1.77 -19.90 -2.19
CA ASP A 182 1.94 -21.17 -1.43
C ASP A 182 0.90 -21.27 -0.30
N MET A 183 0.61 -20.18 0.40
CA MET A 183 -0.47 -20.14 1.41
C MET A 183 -1.84 -20.40 0.79
N ILE A 184 -2.19 -19.77 -0.33
CA ILE A 184 -3.45 -20.03 -1.05
C ILE A 184 -3.55 -21.50 -1.46
N ALA A 185 -2.46 -22.10 -1.92
CA ALA A 185 -2.43 -23.52 -2.27
C ALA A 185 -2.70 -24.43 -1.06
N LEU A 186 -2.23 -24.06 0.13
CA LEU A 186 -2.52 -24.76 1.39
C LEU A 186 -4.01 -24.64 1.78
N TYR A 187 -4.59 -23.43 1.67
CA TYR A 187 -6.03 -23.21 1.90
C TYR A 187 -6.94 -23.99 0.95
N ARG A 188 -6.50 -24.19 -0.30
CA ARG A 188 -7.22 -25.05 -1.25
C ARG A 188 -7.20 -26.53 -0.88
N LYS A 189 -6.12 -27.02 -0.25
CA LYS A 189 -5.96 -28.43 0.14
C LYS A 189 -6.60 -28.78 1.48
N GLY A 190 -6.72 -27.79 2.38
CA GLY A 190 -7.29 -27.95 3.72
C GLY A 190 -8.56 -27.13 3.86
N GLY A 191 -9.70 -27.67 3.42
CA GLY A 191 -11.00 -27.11 3.81
C GLY A 191 -11.17 -27.20 5.31
N THR A 192 -11.06 -26.11 6.01
CA THR A 192 -11.24 -25.80 7.44
C THR A 192 -9.93 -25.40 8.13
N VAL A 193 -9.67 -24.12 8.15
CA VAL A 193 -8.94 -23.53 9.26
C VAL A 193 -10.01 -22.73 10.03
N GLU A 194 -10.32 -23.24 11.22
CA GLU A 194 -11.16 -22.60 12.21
C GLU A 194 -10.62 -21.19 12.51
N ASN A 195 -11.52 -20.24 12.66
CA ASN A 195 -11.24 -18.88 13.11
C ASN A 195 -10.69 -18.93 14.55
N GLU A 196 -9.40 -19.05 14.72
CA GLU A 196 -8.73 -18.66 15.96
C GLU A 196 -8.28 -17.20 15.83
N ASN A 197 -9.12 -16.32 16.32
CA ASN A 197 -8.77 -15.04 16.96
C ASN A 197 -10.04 -14.20 17.15
N THR A 198 -10.92 -14.69 18.04
CA THR A 198 -11.85 -13.83 18.76
C THR A 198 -11.48 -13.97 20.24
N GLU A 199 -10.45 -13.29 20.68
CA GLU A 199 -10.30 -12.97 22.09
C GLU A 199 -10.75 -11.51 22.28
N GLU A 200 -12.03 -11.37 22.59
CA GLU A 200 -12.55 -10.22 23.33
C GLU A 200 -11.95 -10.27 24.73
N GLY A 201 -10.90 -9.49 24.96
CA GLY A 201 -10.43 -9.16 26.29
C GLY A 201 -11.38 -8.15 26.93
N THR A 202 -12.37 -8.62 27.67
CA THR A 202 -13.05 -7.81 28.67
C THR A 202 -12.05 -7.46 29.76
N LEU A 203 -11.77 -6.18 29.91
CA LEU A 203 -11.09 -5.63 31.10
C LEU A 203 -12.18 -5.13 32.05
N ASP A 204 -12.26 -5.76 33.23
CA ASP A 204 -12.80 -5.21 34.44
C ASP A 204 -11.82 -4.17 35.03
#